data_dcc62bc6ba551f66faa4d2d328a47789
#
_entry.id   dcc62bc6ba551f66faa4d2d328a47789
#
_cell.length_a   1.000
_cell.length_b   1.000
_cell.length_c   1.000
_cell.angle_alpha   90.00
_cell.angle_beta   90.00
_cell.angle_gamma   90.00
#
_symmetry.space_group_name_H-M   'P 1'
#
loop_
_entity.id
_entity.type
_entity.pdbx_description
1 polymer ?
#
loop_
_entity_poly.entity_id
_entity_poly.type
_entity_poly.pdbx_seq_one_letter_code
_entity_poly.pdbx_strand_id
1 'polypeptide(L)'
;MSRKIFWGELLFDFFIMATIAMYTNTLGHEWGHSLTATVFRVKSHPFNIHYTPFLFGIDEKVNYDQVAELPAWQGTAIATAGPLVNFIFACLSLVFLLKFRWHSTAGHRTLLFFFYSLAFFGIGGWFNYTIIRGIVPRGDIANIIRFGSIPSWAIWLPGIITSIIFLWLFFGPARVKFCQAFNLISKKAQLVEAIIVALFFLMYQGSVIYNYLFKY
;
A
#
# COMPACT_ATOMS: atom_id res chain seq x y z
N MET A 1 14.40 23.93 -25.27
CA MET A 1 13.71 23.02 -26.21
C MET A 1 12.78 22.10 -25.44
N SER A 2 11.48 22.32 -25.49
CA SER A 2 10.47 21.45 -24.86
C SER A 2 10.36 20.15 -25.69
N ARG A 3 10.92 19.05 -25.19
CA ARG A 3 10.73 17.73 -25.80
C ARG A 3 9.25 17.40 -25.75
N LYS A 4 8.59 17.26 -26.90
CA LYS A 4 7.21 16.75 -26.94
C LYS A 4 7.20 15.41 -26.22
N ILE A 5 6.43 15.34 -25.13
CA ILE A 5 6.27 14.09 -24.37
C ILE A 5 5.55 13.12 -25.30
N PHE A 6 6.19 12.00 -25.61
CA PHE A 6 5.57 10.95 -26.39
C PHE A 6 4.63 10.19 -25.43
N TRP A 7 3.32 10.29 -25.65
CA TRP A 7 2.31 9.69 -24.76
C TRP A 7 2.54 8.19 -24.52
N GLY A 8 3.11 7.46 -25.50
CA GLY A 8 3.45 6.05 -25.35
C GLY A 8 4.55 5.80 -24.33
N GLU A 9 5.61 6.62 -24.31
CA GLU A 9 6.68 6.52 -23.30
C GLU A 9 6.13 6.80 -21.90
N LEU A 10 5.25 7.79 -21.79
CA LEU A 10 4.64 8.17 -20.51
C LEU A 10 3.75 7.06 -19.94
N LEU A 11 2.92 6.45 -20.78
CA LEU A 11 2.06 5.32 -20.40
C LEU A 11 2.90 4.10 -20.02
N PHE A 12 3.95 3.81 -20.78
CA PHE A 12 4.86 2.70 -20.51
C PHE A 12 5.57 2.86 -19.16
N ASP A 13 6.15 4.05 -18.90
CA ASP A 13 6.78 4.38 -17.61
C ASP A 13 5.77 4.25 -16.45
N PHE A 14 4.53 4.73 -16.66
CA PHE A 14 3.48 4.62 -15.65
C PHE A 14 3.19 3.15 -15.33
N PHE A 15 2.93 2.30 -16.32
CA PHE A 15 2.61 0.89 -16.09
C PHE A 15 3.76 0.14 -15.42
N ILE A 16 4.99 0.35 -15.85
CA ILE A 16 6.17 -0.29 -15.23
C ILE A 16 6.32 0.16 -13.78
N MET A 17 6.29 1.47 -13.52
CA MET A 17 6.49 1.99 -12.18
C MET A 17 5.35 1.63 -11.24
N ALA A 18 4.10 1.62 -11.73
CA ALA A 18 2.96 1.14 -10.96
C ALA A 18 3.09 -0.36 -10.61
N THR A 19 3.53 -1.17 -11.57
CA THR A 19 3.77 -2.60 -11.33
C THR A 19 4.87 -2.82 -10.30
N ILE A 20 6.02 -2.14 -10.44
CA ILE A 20 7.13 -2.23 -9.49
C ILE A 20 6.68 -1.76 -8.09
N ALA A 21 5.93 -0.65 -8.00
CA ALA A 21 5.42 -0.14 -6.74
C ALA A 21 4.43 -1.11 -6.07
N MET A 22 3.56 -1.74 -6.85
CA MET A 22 2.63 -2.75 -6.37
C MET A 22 3.38 -3.97 -5.81
N TYR A 23 4.41 -4.48 -6.55
CA TYR A 23 5.27 -5.55 -6.07
C TYR A 23 6.02 -5.15 -4.80
N THR A 24 6.60 -3.96 -4.77
CA THR A 24 7.29 -3.43 -3.59
C THR A 24 6.36 -3.39 -2.38
N ASN A 25 5.12 -2.93 -2.56
CA ASN A 25 4.15 -2.87 -1.48
C ASN A 25 3.75 -4.26 -0.98
N THR A 26 3.44 -5.19 -1.89
CA THR A 26 3.01 -6.55 -1.53
C THR A 26 4.15 -7.35 -0.91
N LEU A 27 5.34 -7.36 -1.54
CA LEU A 27 6.50 -8.05 -0.98
C LEU A 27 6.93 -7.47 0.36
N GLY A 28 6.92 -6.15 0.49
CA GLY A 28 7.23 -5.48 1.76
C GLY A 28 6.27 -5.90 2.87
N HIS A 29 4.98 -6.01 2.56
CA HIS A 29 3.96 -6.49 3.48
C HIS A 29 4.26 -7.91 3.97
N GLU A 30 4.46 -8.88 3.05
CA GLU A 30 4.75 -10.27 3.40
C GLU A 30 6.12 -10.42 4.09
N TRP A 31 7.11 -9.63 3.70
CA TRP A 31 8.39 -9.58 4.41
C TRP A 31 8.26 -9.01 5.81
N GLY A 32 7.35 -8.08 6.04
CA GLY A 32 7.04 -7.57 7.38
C GLY A 32 6.70 -8.72 8.35
N HIS A 33 5.73 -9.56 7.96
CA HIS A 33 5.35 -10.76 8.73
C HIS A 33 6.50 -11.73 8.87
N SER A 34 7.16 -12.08 7.77
CA SER A 34 8.22 -13.06 7.70
C SER A 34 9.46 -12.67 8.53
N LEU A 35 9.89 -11.43 8.48
CA LEU A 35 11.00 -10.90 9.26
C LEU A 35 10.67 -10.94 10.76
N THR A 36 9.47 -10.47 11.13
CA THR A 36 9.04 -10.46 12.53
C THR A 36 8.90 -11.89 13.07
N ALA A 37 8.36 -12.82 12.30
CA ALA A 37 8.28 -14.23 12.67
C ALA A 37 9.68 -14.87 12.82
N THR A 38 10.66 -14.44 12.02
CA THR A 38 12.04 -14.90 12.14
C THR A 38 12.70 -14.37 13.42
N VAL A 39 12.45 -13.11 13.78
CA VAL A 39 12.94 -12.53 15.05
C VAL A 39 12.42 -13.30 16.25
N PHE A 40 11.17 -13.75 16.22
CA PHE A 40 10.56 -14.54 17.28
C PHE A 40 10.77 -16.06 17.13
N ARG A 41 11.63 -16.49 16.19
CA ARG A 41 12.03 -17.89 15.97
C ARG A 41 10.90 -18.85 15.54
N VAL A 42 9.80 -18.31 15.05
CA VAL A 42 8.73 -19.11 14.42
C VAL A 42 9.16 -19.55 13.02
N LYS A 43 10.07 -18.81 12.42
CA LYS A 43 10.56 -19.04 11.06
C LYS A 43 12.10 -19.00 11.05
N SER A 44 12.72 -19.90 10.29
CA SER A 44 14.19 -20.00 10.21
C SER A 44 14.82 -19.01 9.21
N HIS A 45 14.10 -18.72 8.11
CA HIS A 45 14.62 -17.88 7.02
C HIS A 45 13.60 -16.81 6.59
N PRO A 46 13.91 -15.50 6.76
CA PRO A 46 12.95 -14.42 6.50
C PRO A 46 12.56 -14.31 5.01
N PHE A 47 13.43 -14.73 4.08
CA PHE A 47 13.18 -14.66 2.65
C PHE A 47 12.57 -15.94 2.06
N ASN A 48 12.26 -16.95 2.89
CA ASN A 48 11.53 -18.13 2.44
C ASN A 48 10.04 -17.84 2.32
N ILE A 49 9.67 -17.01 1.34
CA ILE A 49 8.33 -16.59 1.00
C ILE A 49 7.91 -17.34 -0.25
N HIS A 50 6.61 -17.61 -0.42
CA HIS A 50 6.09 -18.08 -1.68
C HIS A 50 5.99 -16.90 -2.65
N TYR A 51 6.83 -16.90 -3.67
CA TYR A 51 6.83 -15.89 -4.73
C TYR A 51 6.03 -16.39 -5.92
N THR A 52 5.09 -15.60 -6.38
CA THR A 52 4.36 -15.86 -7.62
C THR A 52 4.68 -14.77 -8.64
N PRO A 53 4.69 -15.10 -9.95
CA PRO A 53 4.98 -14.12 -10.99
C PRO A 53 3.88 -13.05 -11.15
N PHE A 54 2.70 -13.29 -10.59
CA PHE A 54 1.51 -12.45 -10.77
C PHE A 54 0.98 -11.87 -9.47
N LEU A 55 1.75 -11.46 -8.51
CA LEU A 55 1.31 -10.77 -7.29
C LEU A 55 0.17 -11.46 -6.48
N PHE A 56 -0.61 -12.31 -7.10
CA PHE A 56 -1.68 -13.08 -6.47
C PHE A 56 -1.10 -14.38 -5.90
N GLY A 57 -1.23 -14.55 -4.58
CA GLY A 57 -0.73 -15.72 -3.89
C GLY A 57 0.73 -15.61 -3.43
N ILE A 58 1.29 -14.39 -3.34
CA ILE A 58 2.49 -14.18 -2.52
C ILE A 58 2.07 -14.42 -1.08
N ASP A 59 2.84 -15.24 -0.37
CA ASP A 59 2.50 -15.70 0.97
C ASP A 59 3.76 -15.76 1.82
N GLU A 60 3.69 -15.24 3.02
CA GLU A 60 4.81 -15.14 3.95
C GLU A 60 5.27 -16.48 4.51
N LYS A 61 4.49 -17.56 4.33
CA LYS A 61 4.73 -18.91 4.88
C LYS A 61 4.97 -18.91 6.39
N VAL A 62 4.22 -18.14 7.13
CA VAL A 62 4.23 -18.13 8.59
C VAL A 62 3.23 -19.16 9.11
N ASN A 63 3.67 -20.02 10.00
CA ASN A 63 2.78 -20.99 10.64
C ASN A 63 2.07 -20.32 11.83
N TYR A 64 0.82 -19.89 11.61
CA TYR A 64 0.02 -19.21 12.62
C TYR A 64 -0.45 -20.12 13.78
N ASP A 65 -0.39 -21.44 13.63
CA ASP A 65 -0.63 -22.35 14.77
C ASP A 65 0.54 -22.28 15.75
N GLN A 66 1.79 -22.27 15.26
CA GLN A 66 2.96 -22.01 16.08
C GLN A 66 2.97 -20.60 16.68
N VAL A 67 2.51 -19.59 15.93
CA VAL A 67 2.35 -18.23 16.44
C VAL A 67 1.38 -18.18 17.62
N ALA A 68 0.33 -19.01 17.61
CA ALA A 68 -0.65 -19.08 18.69
C ALA A 68 -0.08 -19.61 20.03
N GLU A 69 1.06 -20.32 19.98
CA GLU A 69 1.76 -20.81 21.16
C GLU A 69 2.69 -19.75 21.80
N LEU A 70 2.94 -18.65 21.09
CA LEU A 70 3.79 -17.56 21.58
C LEU A 70 3.06 -16.67 22.58
N PRO A 71 3.80 -15.86 23.37
CA PRO A 71 3.22 -14.77 24.12
C PRO A 71 2.36 -13.86 23.23
N ALA A 72 1.20 -13.46 23.70
CA ALA A 72 0.18 -12.70 22.95
C ALA A 72 0.75 -11.49 22.18
N TRP A 73 1.67 -10.74 22.79
CA TRP A 73 2.29 -9.57 22.15
C TRP A 73 3.17 -9.92 20.95
N GLN A 74 3.81 -11.11 20.95
CA GLN A 74 4.63 -11.56 19.81
C GLN A 74 3.75 -11.97 18.64
N GLY A 75 2.67 -12.70 18.89
CA GLY A 75 1.69 -13.04 17.88
C GLY A 75 1.04 -11.78 17.25
N THR A 76 0.70 -10.83 18.11
CA THR A 76 0.17 -9.53 17.66
C THR A 76 1.19 -8.75 16.83
N ALA A 77 2.46 -8.74 17.24
CA ALA A 77 3.52 -8.06 16.49
C ALA A 77 3.74 -8.68 15.10
N ILE A 78 3.75 -10.02 15.00
CA ILE A 78 3.84 -10.72 13.71
C ILE A 78 2.67 -10.33 12.82
N ALA A 79 1.43 -10.41 13.33
CA ALA A 79 0.24 -10.10 12.54
C ALA A 79 0.13 -8.61 12.15
N THR A 80 0.69 -7.69 12.94
CA THR A 80 0.68 -6.25 12.67
C THR A 80 1.75 -5.83 11.67
N ALA A 81 2.83 -6.60 11.53
CA ALA A 81 4.02 -6.21 10.79
C ALA A 81 3.75 -5.90 9.30
N GLY A 82 2.93 -6.70 8.60
CA GLY A 82 2.55 -6.44 7.21
C GLY A 82 1.74 -5.15 7.03
N PRO A 83 0.59 -4.98 7.71
CA PRO A 83 -0.15 -3.72 7.70
C PRO A 83 0.69 -2.49 8.06
N LEU A 84 1.62 -2.63 9.01
CA LEU A 84 2.54 -1.55 9.38
C LEU A 84 3.48 -1.16 8.24
N VAL A 85 3.95 -2.11 7.44
CA VAL A 85 4.77 -1.81 6.25
C VAL A 85 3.96 -0.99 5.24
N ASN A 86 2.68 -1.31 5.00
CA ASN A 86 1.82 -0.50 4.13
C ASN A 86 1.73 0.94 4.63
N PHE A 87 1.54 1.13 5.94
CA PHE A 87 1.53 2.45 6.57
C PHE A 87 2.85 3.20 6.37
N ILE A 88 3.98 2.53 6.59
CA ILE A 88 5.33 3.10 6.41
C ILE A 88 5.52 3.52 4.94
N PHE A 89 5.15 2.69 3.98
CA PHE A 89 5.26 3.02 2.56
C PHE A 89 4.37 4.21 2.17
N ALA A 90 3.15 4.28 2.72
CA ALA A 90 2.29 5.46 2.54
C ALA A 90 2.97 6.73 3.07
N CYS A 91 3.46 6.69 4.31
CA CYS A 91 4.15 7.83 4.94
C CYS A 91 5.39 8.26 4.16
N LEU A 92 6.32 7.32 3.88
CA LEU A 92 7.57 7.62 3.19
C LEU A 92 7.31 8.19 1.79
N SER A 93 6.40 7.58 1.04
CA SER A 93 6.06 8.04 -0.31
C SER A 93 5.45 9.43 -0.29
N LEU A 94 4.53 9.71 0.64
CA LEU A 94 3.95 11.05 0.80
C LEU A 94 5.01 12.08 1.20
N VAL A 95 5.93 11.75 2.11
CA VAL A 95 7.05 12.62 2.47
C VAL A 95 7.91 12.93 1.25
N PHE A 96 8.28 11.91 0.46
CA PHE A 96 9.04 12.10 -0.78
C PHE A 96 8.28 12.99 -1.77
N LEU A 97 7.01 12.70 -2.03
CA LEU A 97 6.18 13.49 -2.94
C LEU A 97 6.09 14.96 -2.52
N LEU A 98 5.98 15.22 -1.21
CA LEU A 98 5.75 16.57 -0.68
C LEU A 98 7.03 17.36 -0.45
N LYS A 99 8.14 16.73 -0.11
CA LYS A 99 9.38 17.43 0.27
C LYS A 99 10.39 17.51 -0.86
N PHE A 100 10.43 16.53 -1.75
CA PHE A 100 11.39 16.53 -2.85
C PHE A 100 11.04 17.59 -3.90
N ARG A 101 12.09 18.17 -4.51
CA ARG A 101 11.94 19.11 -5.64
C ARG A 101 11.92 18.34 -6.94
N TRP A 102 10.74 18.16 -7.51
CA TRP A 102 10.55 17.44 -8.75
C TRP A 102 10.85 18.33 -9.96
N HIS A 103 11.67 17.85 -10.86
CA HIS A 103 11.98 18.51 -12.13
C HIS A 103 11.39 17.70 -13.27
N SER A 104 11.18 18.33 -14.43
CA SER A 104 10.60 17.69 -15.62
C SER A 104 11.58 16.79 -16.40
N THR A 105 12.70 16.37 -15.80
CA THR A 105 13.63 15.41 -16.40
C THR A 105 13.05 13.99 -16.39
N ALA A 106 13.47 13.14 -17.33
CA ALA A 106 12.95 11.77 -17.45
C ALA A 106 13.10 10.98 -16.13
N GLY A 107 14.31 10.98 -15.54
CA GLY A 107 14.55 10.23 -14.30
C GLY A 107 13.71 10.71 -13.10
N HIS A 108 13.48 12.03 -12.97
CA HIS A 108 12.60 12.55 -11.93
C HIS A 108 11.14 12.15 -12.16
N ARG A 109 10.68 12.10 -13.41
CA ARG A 109 9.31 11.65 -13.72
C ARG A 109 9.10 10.18 -13.39
N THR A 110 10.06 9.32 -13.75
CA THR A 110 10.04 7.89 -13.43
C THR A 110 9.97 7.66 -11.91
N LEU A 111 10.83 8.33 -11.14
CA LEU A 111 10.79 8.28 -9.67
C LEU A 111 9.48 8.83 -9.10
N LEU A 112 8.96 9.91 -9.69
CA LEU A 112 7.69 10.48 -9.26
C LEU A 112 6.53 9.51 -9.48
N PHE A 113 6.48 8.82 -10.63
CA PHE A 113 5.50 7.76 -10.86
C PHE A 113 5.63 6.63 -9.85
N PHE A 114 6.85 6.19 -9.57
CA PHE A 114 7.09 5.14 -8.58
C PHE A 114 6.53 5.55 -7.21
N PHE A 115 6.92 6.71 -6.67
CA PHE A 115 6.46 7.14 -5.35
C PHE A 115 4.98 7.49 -5.32
N TYR A 116 4.41 8.01 -6.42
CA TYR A 116 2.97 8.27 -6.51
C TYR A 116 2.19 6.96 -6.48
N SER A 117 2.64 5.96 -7.22
CA SER A 117 2.06 4.61 -7.21
C SER A 117 2.27 3.88 -5.88
N LEU A 118 3.45 4.01 -5.27
CA LEU A 118 3.73 3.40 -3.97
C LEU A 118 2.88 4.04 -2.86
N ALA A 119 2.66 5.36 -2.90
CA ALA A 119 1.70 6.02 -2.02
C ALA A 119 0.29 5.48 -2.23
N PHE A 120 -0.15 5.33 -3.48
CA PHE A 120 -1.46 4.79 -3.83
C PHE A 120 -1.68 3.38 -3.24
N PHE A 121 -0.74 2.46 -3.46
CA PHE A 121 -0.84 1.08 -2.96
C PHE A 121 -0.67 1.00 -1.44
N GLY A 122 0.24 1.78 -0.86
CA GLY A 122 0.42 1.85 0.59
C GLY A 122 -0.82 2.37 1.31
N ILE A 123 -1.42 3.46 0.81
CA ILE A 123 -2.67 4.01 1.34
C ILE A 123 -3.82 3.02 1.14
N GLY A 124 -3.93 2.43 -0.05
CA GLY A 124 -4.96 1.45 -0.37
C GLY A 124 -4.85 0.18 0.50
N GLY A 125 -3.64 -0.32 0.71
CA GLY A 125 -3.37 -1.43 1.63
C GLY A 125 -3.73 -1.07 3.07
N TRP A 126 -3.26 0.08 3.57
CA TRP A 126 -3.62 0.55 4.91
C TRP A 126 -5.13 0.69 5.11
N PHE A 127 -5.83 1.32 4.16
CA PHE A 127 -7.29 1.45 4.15
C PHE A 127 -7.98 0.09 4.22
N ASN A 128 -7.56 -0.86 3.38
CA ASN A 128 -8.09 -2.20 3.35
C ASN A 128 -7.96 -2.89 4.70
N TYR A 129 -6.74 -2.93 5.25
CA TYR A 129 -6.47 -3.64 6.50
C TYR A 129 -7.17 -2.98 7.69
N THR A 130 -7.11 -1.67 7.80
CA THR A 130 -7.66 -1.01 9.00
C THR A 130 -9.16 -0.78 8.94
N ILE A 131 -9.74 -0.48 7.79
CA ILE A 131 -11.17 -0.18 7.67
C ILE A 131 -11.94 -1.43 7.25
N ILE A 132 -11.65 -1.99 6.06
CA ILE A 132 -12.47 -3.08 5.52
C ILE A 132 -12.33 -4.31 6.42
N ARG A 133 -11.10 -4.76 6.69
CA ARG A 133 -10.84 -5.92 7.57
C ARG A 133 -10.99 -5.58 9.05
N GLY A 134 -10.98 -4.32 9.43
CA GLY A 134 -11.29 -3.90 10.79
C GLY A 134 -12.79 -4.04 11.13
N ILE A 135 -13.66 -3.78 10.15
CA ILE A 135 -15.11 -3.94 10.30
C ILE A 135 -15.51 -5.41 10.19
N VAL A 136 -14.93 -6.15 9.23
CA VAL A 136 -15.16 -7.60 9.03
C VAL A 136 -13.82 -8.32 9.20
N PRO A 137 -13.44 -8.72 10.43
CA PRO A 137 -12.10 -9.24 10.73
C PRO A 137 -11.76 -10.50 9.95
N ARG A 138 -10.66 -10.44 9.17
CA ARG A 138 -10.08 -11.59 8.46
C ARG A 138 -8.57 -11.41 8.30
N GLY A 139 -7.87 -12.51 8.03
CA GLY A 139 -6.42 -12.52 7.83
C GLY A 139 -5.69 -11.87 9.00
N ASP A 140 -4.76 -10.96 8.72
CA ASP A 140 -3.90 -10.33 9.73
C ASP A 140 -4.70 -9.61 10.80
N ILE A 141 -5.78 -8.93 10.43
CA ILE A 141 -6.61 -8.21 11.42
C ILE A 141 -7.35 -9.18 12.34
N ALA A 142 -7.82 -10.31 11.82
CA ALA A 142 -8.37 -11.36 12.70
C ALA A 142 -7.32 -11.90 13.66
N ASN A 143 -6.08 -12.08 13.19
CA ASN A 143 -4.95 -12.53 14.01
C ASN A 143 -4.56 -11.47 15.06
N ILE A 144 -4.52 -10.18 14.71
CA ILE A 144 -4.27 -9.08 15.65
C ILE A 144 -5.33 -9.08 16.77
N ILE A 145 -6.60 -9.22 16.40
CA ILE A 145 -7.71 -9.28 17.38
C ILE A 145 -7.59 -10.53 18.24
N ARG A 146 -7.33 -11.69 17.64
CA ARG A 146 -7.20 -12.98 18.33
C ARG A 146 -6.05 -12.98 19.33
N PHE A 147 -4.86 -12.62 18.88
CA PHE A 147 -3.66 -12.70 19.73
C PHE A 147 -3.58 -11.55 20.75
N GLY A 148 -3.94 -10.34 20.33
CA GLY A 148 -3.86 -9.15 21.18
C GLY A 148 -5.06 -8.95 22.09
N SER A 149 -6.15 -9.71 21.93
CA SER A 149 -7.44 -9.46 22.59
C SER A 149 -7.91 -8.01 22.40
N ILE A 150 -7.58 -7.43 21.22
CA ILE A 150 -7.85 -6.03 20.90
C ILE A 150 -9.24 -5.94 20.28
N PRO A 151 -10.14 -5.09 20.76
CA PRO A 151 -11.44 -4.92 20.12
C PRO A 151 -11.29 -4.29 18.74
N SER A 152 -12.07 -4.75 17.76
CA SER A 152 -11.94 -4.33 16.35
C SER A 152 -12.01 -2.81 16.14
N TRP A 153 -12.82 -2.11 16.96
CA TRP A 153 -12.93 -0.65 16.88
C TRP A 153 -11.61 0.08 17.18
N ALA A 154 -10.74 -0.50 18.02
CA ALA A 154 -9.43 0.07 18.32
C ALA A 154 -8.46 -0.01 17.11
N ILE A 155 -8.84 -0.77 16.07
CA ILE A 155 -8.10 -0.86 14.79
C ILE A 155 -8.74 0.05 13.73
N TRP A 156 -10.06 -0.10 13.50
CA TRP A 156 -10.70 0.63 12.41
C TRP A 156 -10.91 2.12 12.71
N LEU A 157 -11.09 2.54 13.96
CA LEU A 157 -11.28 3.96 14.28
C LEU A 157 -10.01 4.81 14.01
N PRO A 158 -8.81 4.46 14.53
CA PRO A 158 -7.57 5.12 14.10
C PRO A 158 -7.30 4.96 12.59
N GLY A 159 -7.70 3.81 12.01
CA GLY A 159 -7.60 3.55 10.58
C GLY A 159 -8.39 4.54 9.73
N ILE A 160 -9.61 4.87 10.11
CA ILE A 160 -10.42 5.90 9.43
C ILE A 160 -9.72 7.26 9.49
N ILE A 161 -9.29 7.69 10.68
CA ILE A 161 -8.65 8.99 10.89
C ILE A 161 -7.38 9.11 10.02
N THR A 162 -6.51 8.13 10.10
CA THR A 162 -5.25 8.12 9.32
C THR A 162 -5.50 8.01 7.83
N SER A 163 -6.51 7.23 7.39
CA SER A 163 -6.87 7.12 5.98
C SER A 163 -7.42 8.43 5.41
N ILE A 164 -8.23 9.17 6.18
CA ILE A 164 -8.70 10.51 5.77
C ILE A 164 -7.51 11.44 5.58
N ILE A 165 -6.55 11.46 6.51
CA ILE A 165 -5.34 12.28 6.42
C ILE A 165 -4.54 11.88 5.17
N PHE A 166 -4.31 10.60 4.94
CA PHE A 166 -3.56 10.11 3.78
C PHE A 166 -4.24 10.46 2.45
N LEU A 167 -5.55 10.25 2.35
CA LEU A 167 -6.31 10.59 1.15
C LEU A 167 -6.30 12.10 0.89
N TRP A 168 -6.43 12.91 1.94
CA TRP A 168 -6.31 14.37 1.82
C TRP A 168 -4.93 14.80 1.33
N LEU A 169 -3.84 14.24 1.88
CA LEU A 169 -2.48 14.53 1.45
C LEU A 169 -2.23 14.06 0.01
N PHE A 170 -2.74 12.89 -0.34
CA PHE A 170 -2.55 12.28 -1.66
C PHE A 170 -3.32 13.01 -2.75
N PHE A 171 -4.64 13.18 -2.61
CA PHE A 171 -5.49 13.85 -3.59
C PHE A 171 -5.35 15.38 -3.58
N GLY A 172 -4.81 15.95 -2.53
CA GLY A 172 -4.50 17.38 -2.41
C GLY A 172 -3.07 17.70 -2.84
N PRO A 173 -2.17 17.99 -1.86
CA PRO A 173 -0.85 18.55 -2.16
C PRO A 173 0.08 17.63 -2.95
N ALA A 174 0.05 16.29 -2.75
CA ALA A 174 0.89 15.37 -3.50
C ALA A 174 0.50 15.34 -4.98
N ARG A 175 -0.81 15.26 -5.27
CA ARG A 175 -1.35 15.32 -6.63
C ARG A 175 -1.00 16.64 -7.33
N VAL A 176 -1.08 17.77 -6.63
CA VAL A 176 -0.70 19.07 -7.22
C VAL A 176 0.75 19.04 -7.69
N LYS A 177 1.67 18.51 -6.88
CA LYS A 177 3.07 18.37 -7.28
C LYS A 177 3.27 17.42 -8.46
N PHE A 178 2.54 16.31 -8.47
CA PHE A 178 2.51 15.38 -9.60
C PHE A 178 2.09 16.10 -10.89
N CYS A 179 0.95 16.79 -10.88
CA CYS A 179 0.46 17.55 -12.03
C CYS A 179 1.46 18.61 -12.50
N GLN A 180 2.10 19.33 -11.58
CA GLN A 180 3.12 20.34 -11.91
C GLN A 180 4.32 19.72 -12.64
N ALA A 181 4.84 18.59 -12.15
CA ALA A 181 5.99 17.92 -12.75
C ALA A 181 5.70 17.39 -14.18
N PHE A 182 4.43 17.06 -14.47
CA PHE A 182 3.97 16.64 -15.80
C PHE A 182 3.41 17.78 -16.66
N ASN A 183 3.52 19.04 -16.21
CA ASN A 183 2.96 20.21 -16.91
C ASN A 183 1.44 20.09 -17.17
N LEU A 184 0.71 19.39 -16.30
CA LEU A 184 -0.74 19.34 -16.34
C LEU A 184 -1.30 20.65 -15.76
N ILE A 185 -1.19 21.76 -16.53
CA ILE A 185 -1.49 23.11 -16.06
C ILE A 185 -2.98 23.39 -16.06
N SER A 186 -3.73 22.81 -17.00
CA SER A 186 -5.16 23.10 -17.12
C SER A 186 -5.97 22.45 -15.99
N LYS A 187 -6.90 23.19 -15.40
CA LYS A 187 -7.80 22.67 -14.36
C LYS A 187 -8.59 21.44 -14.85
N LYS A 188 -8.94 21.41 -16.16
CA LYS A 188 -9.62 20.27 -16.76
C LYS A 188 -8.74 19.01 -16.77
N ALA A 189 -7.47 19.11 -17.16
CA ALA A 189 -6.54 17.98 -17.16
C ALA A 189 -6.30 17.45 -15.72
N GLN A 190 -6.17 18.37 -14.76
CA GLN A 190 -6.02 17.99 -13.34
C GLN A 190 -7.28 17.31 -12.78
N LEU A 191 -8.47 17.75 -13.20
CA LEU A 191 -9.72 17.10 -12.78
C LEU A 191 -9.84 15.71 -13.40
N VAL A 192 -9.52 15.54 -14.67
CA VAL A 192 -9.55 14.24 -15.37
C VAL A 192 -8.58 13.27 -14.69
N GLU A 193 -7.35 13.70 -14.39
CA GLU A 193 -6.38 12.89 -13.66
C GLU A 193 -6.93 12.47 -12.28
N ALA A 194 -7.47 13.40 -11.50
CA ALA A 194 -8.06 13.10 -10.20
C ALA A 194 -9.19 12.07 -10.28
N ILE A 195 -10.07 12.19 -11.28
CA ILE A 195 -11.17 11.24 -11.50
C ILE A 195 -10.61 9.85 -11.84
N ILE A 196 -9.63 9.77 -12.73
CA ILE A 196 -9.02 8.50 -13.13
C ILE A 196 -8.40 7.82 -11.91
N VAL A 197 -7.58 8.53 -11.13
CA VAL A 197 -6.93 7.97 -9.94
C VAL A 197 -7.95 7.57 -8.88
N ALA A 198 -9.01 8.35 -8.67
CA ALA A 198 -10.09 8.01 -7.74
C ALA A 198 -10.86 6.77 -8.20
N LEU A 199 -11.16 6.63 -9.49
CA LEU A 199 -11.81 5.43 -10.04
C LEU A 199 -10.91 4.19 -9.86
N PHE A 200 -9.61 4.29 -10.14
CA PHE A 200 -8.67 3.19 -9.88
C PHE A 200 -8.63 2.81 -8.40
N PHE A 201 -8.63 3.78 -7.50
CA PHE A 201 -8.67 3.52 -6.07
C PHE A 201 -9.96 2.79 -5.67
N LEU A 202 -11.11 3.24 -6.14
CA LEU A 202 -12.40 2.59 -5.89
C LEU A 202 -12.47 1.18 -6.49
N MET A 203 -11.93 0.97 -7.69
CA MET A 203 -11.87 -0.36 -8.31
C MET A 203 -10.95 -1.31 -7.51
N TYR A 204 -9.80 -0.81 -7.05
CA TYR A 204 -8.88 -1.58 -6.21
C TYR A 204 -9.56 -1.99 -4.90
N GLN A 205 -10.20 -1.07 -4.19
CA GLN A 205 -10.95 -1.40 -2.95
C GLN A 205 -12.17 -2.28 -3.24
N GLY A 206 -12.88 -2.01 -4.33
CA GLY A 206 -14.05 -2.80 -4.75
C GLY A 206 -13.71 -4.25 -5.04
N SER A 207 -12.58 -4.52 -5.69
CA SER A 207 -12.10 -5.89 -5.93
C SER A 207 -11.80 -6.63 -4.64
N VAL A 208 -11.25 -5.94 -3.65
CA VAL A 208 -10.99 -6.48 -2.33
C VAL A 208 -12.30 -6.78 -1.61
N ILE A 209 -13.24 -5.85 -1.59
CA ILE A 209 -14.57 -6.03 -0.97
C ILE A 209 -15.32 -7.18 -1.64
N TYR A 210 -15.31 -7.26 -2.96
CA TYR A 210 -15.94 -8.35 -3.71
C TYR A 210 -15.37 -9.72 -3.32
N ASN A 211 -14.04 -9.88 -3.34
CA ASN A 211 -13.39 -11.11 -2.92
C ASN A 211 -13.73 -11.46 -1.47
N TYR A 212 -13.91 -10.46 -0.63
CA TYR A 212 -14.22 -10.61 0.79
C TYR A 212 -15.62 -11.10 1.06
N LEU A 213 -16.59 -10.60 0.29
CA LEU A 213 -18.02 -10.90 0.49
C LEU A 213 -18.48 -12.15 -0.24
N PHE A 214 -17.85 -12.50 -1.38
CA PHE A 214 -18.40 -13.48 -2.30
C PHE A 214 -17.50 -14.69 -2.60
N LYS A 215 -16.23 -14.68 -2.21
CA LYS A 215 -15.30 -15.79 -2.50
C LYS A 215 -14.95 -16.67 -1.29
N TYR A 216 -15.41 -16.31 -0.08
CA TYR A 216 -15.12 -17.07 1.14
C TYR A 216 -16.35 -17.17 2.05
#